data_479b6a3ec498aee129e905687b4d8490
#
_entry.id   479b6a3ec498aee129e905687b4d8490
#
_cell.length_a   1.000
_cell.length_b   1.000
_cell.length_c   1.000
_cell.angle_alpha   90.00
_cell.angle_beta   90.00
_cell.angle_gamma   90.00
#
_symmetry.space_group_name_H-M   'P 1'
#
loop_
_entity.id
_entity.type
_entity.pdbx_description
1 polymer ?
#
loop_
_entity_poly.entity_id
_entity_poly.type
_entity_poly.pdbx_seq_one_letter_code
_entity_poly.pdbx_strand_id
1 'polypeptide(L)'
;MAKKRNTSELFVEQFAALALARKDHEPAWLLALRQDALDVFQATGLPDRKTEAWKYTNLNKLSKTGFVPAQPLREIDSIPAPILPVDGYRIVFFNGRFQPALSLLQSLPEGVIIESLGTAITREPALLESQMSHRIPSRDMPLSALNSAFSEDGLYLRIAP
;
A
#
# COMPACT_ATOMS: atom_id res chain seq x y z
N MET A 1 7.18 -35.03 1.94
CA MET A 1 7.32 -33.80 2.76
C MET A 1 7.15 -32.59 1.85
N ALA A 2 6.12 -31.78 2.04
CA ALA A 2 5.95 -30.56 1.24
C ALA A 2 7.07 -29.57 1.60
N LYS A 3 7.79 -29.08 0.59
CA LYS A 3 8.83 -28.06 0.75
C LYS A 3 8.17 -26.81 1.36
N LYS A 4 8.64 -26.38 2.52
CA LYS A 4 8.12 -25.18 3.19
C LYS A 4 8.38 -24.00 2.26
N ARG A 5 7.33 -23.41 1.69
CA ARG A 5 7.42 -22.27 0.75
C ARG A 5 8.09 -21.10 1.46
N ASN A 6 8.95 -20.40 0.76
CA ASN A 6 9.52 -19.15 1.22
C ASN A 6 8.44 -18.06 1.13
N THR A 7 8.40 -17.16 2.10
CA THR A 7 7.45 -16.04 2.13
C THR A 7 7.51 -15.16 0.87
N SER A 8 8.70 -15.00 0.27
CA SER A 8 8.84 -14.28 -0.99
C SER A 8 8.14 -14.99 -2.16
N GLU A 9 8.21 -16.33 -2.24
CA GLU A 9 7.48 -17.11 -3.25
C GLU A 9 5.96 -16.97 -3.07
N LEU A 10 5.49 -16.92 -1.82
CA LEU A 10 4.09 -16.71 -1.50
C LEU A 10 3.59 -15.33 -1.97
N PHE A 11 4.36 -14.27 -1.78
CA PHE A 11 3.99 -12.95 -2.27
C PHE A 11 3.88 -12.90 -3.79
N VAL A 12 4.77 -13.57 -4.51
CA VAL A 12 4.70 -13.65 -5.98
C VAL A 12 3.42 -14.33 -6.45
N GLU A 13 3.05 -15.46 -5.84
CA GLU A 13 1.81 -16.17 -6.15
C GLU A 13 0.57 -15.31 -5.86
N GLN A 14 0.55 -14.62 -4.72
CA GLN A 14 -0.54 -13.74 -4.34
C GLN A 14 -0.67 -12.53 -5.27
N PHE A 15 0.47 -11.97 -5.70
CA PHE A 15 0.47 -10.87 -6.65
C PHE A 15 -0.13 -11.29 -8.00
N ALA A 16 0.20 -12.45 -8.52
CA ALA A 16 -0.34 -12.94 -9.79
C ALA A 16 -1.88 -13.03 -9.74
N ALA A 17 -2.44 -13.53 -8.64
CA ALA A 17 -3.90 -13.57 -8.44
C ALA A 17 -4.50 -12.16 -8.34
N LEU A 18 -3.83 -11.25 -7.65
CA LEU A 18 -4.26 -9.87 -7.50
C LEU A 18 -4.23 -9.09 -8.82
N ALA A 19 -3.14 -9.23 -9.59
CA ALA A 19 -2.98 -8.60 -10.90
C ALA A 19 -4.07 -9.08 -11.88
N LEU A 20 -4.39 -10.39 -11.87
CA LEU A 20 -5.47 -10.93 -12.68
C LEU A 20 -6.84 -10.34 -12.31
N ALA A 21 -7.11 -10.18 -11.01
CA ALA A 21 -8.37 -9.60 -10.53
C ALA A 21 -8.51 -8.11 -10.87
N ARG A 22 -7.39 -7.40 -11.06
CA ARG A 22 -7.37 -5.95 -11.28
C ARG A 22 -7.24 -5.52 -12.73
N LYS A 23 -6.86 -6.41 -13.64
CA LYS A 23 -6.50 -6.08 -15.03
C LYS A 23 -7.57 -5.29 -15.79
N ASP A 24 -8.86 -5.49 -15.45
CA ASP A 24 -9.99 -4.85 -16.11
C ASP A 24 -10.53 -3.62 -15.35
N HIS A 25 -9.93 -3.31 -14.19
CA HIS A 25 -10.40 -2.26 -13.27
C HIS A 25 -9.37 -1.18 -12.96
N GLU A 26 -8.09 -1.47 -13.17
CA GLU A 26 -7.00 -0.51 -12.94
C GLU A 26 -6.40 0.00 -14.26
N PRO A 27 -5.92 1.24 -14.31
CA PRO A 27 -5.19 1.75 -15.46
C PRO A 27 -3.93 0.93 -15.78
N ALA A 28 -3.61 0.78 -17.06
CA ALA A 28 -2.47 -0.02 -17.51
C ALA A 28 -1.13 0.44 -16.91
N TRP A 29 -0.94 1.76 -16.76
CA TRP A 29 0.25 2.33 -16.15
C TRP A 29 0.43 1.91 -14.69
N LEU A 30 -0.68 1.79 -13.94
CA LEU A 30 -0.64 1.37 -12.53
C LEU A 30 -0.31 -0.11 -12.39
N LEU A 31 -0.86 -0.95 -13.28
CA LEU A 31 -0.50 -2.38 -13.34
C LEU A 31 0.98 -2.56 -13.70
N ALA A 32 1.51 -1.77 -14.65
CA ALA A 32 2.93 -1.79 -14.99
C ALA A 32 3.81 -1.38 -13.78
N LEU A 33 3.48 -0.28 -13.12
CA LEU A 33 4.19 0.19 -11.93
C LEU A 33 4.23 -0.88 -10.82
N ARG A 34 3.12 -1.59 -10.61
CA ARG A 34 3.05 -2.67 -9.62
C ARG A 34 3.92 -3.86 -10.00
N GLN A 35 3.95 -4.21 -11.30
CA GLN A 35 4.78 -5.29 -11.80
C GLN A 35 6.26 -4.95 -11.65
N ASP A 36 6.67 -3.74 -12.03
CA ASP A 36 8.05 -3.27 -11.87
C ASP A 36 8.49 -3.29 -10.40
N ALA A 37 7.59 -2.88 -9.50
CA ALA A 37 7.85 -2.93 -8.07
C ALA A 37 7.98 -4.38 -7.55
N LEU A 38 7.16 -5.30 -8.05
CA LEU A 38 7.30 -6.73 -7.72
C LEU A 38 8.64 -7.29 -8.22
N ASP A 39 9.06 -6.94 -9.43
CA ASP A 39 10.33 -7.40 -10.01
C ASP A 39 11.52 -6.92 -9.18
N VAL A 40 11.48 -5.67 -8.67
CA VAL A 40 12.46 -5.17 -7.71
C VAL A 40 12.46 -6.02 -6.44
N PHE A 41 11.29 -6.32 -5.88
CA PHE A 41 11.19 -7.15 -4.68
C PHE A 41 11.66 -8.59 -4.93
N GLN A 42 11.34 -9.19 -6.05
CA GLN A 42 11.80 -10.53 -6.41
C GLN A 42 13.32 -10.61 -6.53
N ALA A 43 13.94 -9.58 -7.09
CA ALA A 43 15.40 -9.52 -7.25
C ALA A 43 16.14 -9.35 -5.91
N THR A 44 15.50 -8.74 -4.92
CA THR A 44 16.14 -8.40 -3.62
C THR A 44 15.66 -9.29 -2.46
N GLY A 45 14.40 -9.71 -2.48
CA GLY A 45 13.76 -10.44 -1.39
C GLY A 45 13.54 -9.60 -0.14
N LEU A 46 13.20 -10.27 0.96
CA LEU A 46 13.13 -9.62 2.27
C LEU A 46 14.54 -9.33 2.77
N PRO A 47 14.79 -8.13 3.30
CA PRO A 47 16.11 -7.79 3.84
C PRO A 47 16.45 -8.68 5.05
N ASP A 48 17.72 -8.99 5.19
CA ASP A 48 18.25 -9.77 6.29
C ASP A 48 19.26 -8.96 7.12
N ARG A 49 19.83 -9.59 8.15
CA ARG A 49 20.79 -8.95 9.04
C ARG A 49 22.14 -8.61 8.37
N LYS A 50 22.39 -9.10 7.15
CA LYS A 50 23.57 -8.75 6.36
C LYS A 50 23.38 -7.46 5.60
N THR A 51 22.13 -7.04 5.40
CA THR A 51 21.79 -5.74 4.83
C THR A 51 22.06 -4.66 5.86
N GLU A 52 22.99 -3.74 5.62
CA GLU A 52 23.49 -2.77 6.61
C GLU A 52 22.35 -1.96 7.27
N ALA A 53 21.41 -1.47 6.49
CA ALA A 53 20.25 -0.72 6.99
C ALA A 53 19.34 -1.55 7.92
N TRP A 54 19.45 -2.89 7.91
CA TRP A 54 18.57 -3.81 8.62
C TRP A 54 19.29 -4.67 9.66
N LYS A 55 20.58 -4.46 9.88
CA LYS A 55 21.39 -5.31 10.77
C LYS A 55 20.87 -5.40 12.20
N TYR A 56 20.19 -4.36 12.68
CA TYR A 56 19.58 -4.30 14.02
C TYR A 56 18.10 -4.71 14.03
N THR A 57 17.49 -4.97 12.87
CA THR A 57 16.08 -5.32 12.75
C THR A 57 15.94 -6.76 12.27
N ASN A 58 15.38 -7.62 13.12
CA ASN A 58 15.24 -9.04 12.82
C ASN A 58 13.88 -9.35 12.17
N LEU A 59 13.87 -9.61 10.87
CA LEU A 59 12.68 -9.97 10.09
C LEU A 59 12.44 -11.50 10.00
N ASN A 60 13.14 -12.34 10.76
CA ASN A 60 12.98 -13.79 10.68
C ASN A 60 11.57 -14.29 11.00
N LYS A 61 10.81 -13.58 11.84
CA LYS A 61 9.40 -13.93 12.06
C LYS A 61 8.57 -13.61 10.81
N LEU A 62 8.77 -12.43 10.22
CA LEU A 62 8.10 -12.01 8.99
C LEU A 62 8.34 -13.03 7.86
N SER A 63 9.59 -13.43 7.64
CA SER A 63 9.96 -14.39 6.58
C SER A 63 9.40 -15.81 6.75
N LYS A 64 8.80 -16.11 7.91
CA LYS A 64 8.18 -17.40 8.23
C LYS A 64 6.67 -17.34 8.38
N THR A 65 6.10 -16.14 8.32
CA THR A 65 4.65 -15.91 8.47
C THR A 65 3.97 -16.03 7.11
N GLY A 66 2.89 -16.79 7.04
CA GLY A 66 2.02 -16.81 5.88
C GLY A 66 1.09 -15.61 5.93
N PHE A 67 1.31 -14.65 5.04
CA PHE A 67 0.41 -13.51 4.87
C PHE A 67 -0.64 -13.82 3.82
N VAL A 68 -1.80 -13.23 3.98
CA VAL A 68 -2.88 -13.25 2.97
C VAL A 68 -3.36 -11.82 2.75
N PRO A 69 -3.86 -11.48 1.57
CA PRO A 69 -4.47 -10.19 1.31
C PRO A 69 -5.59 -9.91 2.32
N ALA A 70 -5.65 -8.69 2.81
CA ALA A 70 -6.68 -8.30 3.75
C ALA A 70 -8.06 -8.35 3.07
N GLN A 71 -9.04 -8.92 3.77
CA GLN A 71 -10.42 -8.90 3.30
C GLN A 71 -11.00 -7.49 3.44
N PRO A 72 -11.94 -7.11 2.56
CA PRO A 72 -12.70 -5.89 2.73
C PRO A 72 -13.36 -5.86 4.10
N LEU A 73 -13.38 -4.68 4.69
CA LEU A 73 -14.07 -4.47 5.95
C LEU A 73 -15.55 -4.79 5.79
N ARG A 74 -16.11 -5.59 6.68
CA ARG A 74 -17.55 -5.86 6.67
C ARG A 74 -18.30 -4.79 7.45
N GLU A 75 -17.91 -4.56 8.69
CA GLU A 75 -18.46 -3.50 9.56
C GLU A 75 -17.45 -3.20 10.67
N ILE A 76 -17.35 -1.93 11.07
CA ILE A 76 -16.67 -1.50 12.31
C ILE A 76 -17.67 -0.64 13.08
N ASP A 77 -18.08 -1.10 14.25
CA ASP A 77 -19.01 -0.39 15.10
C ASP A 77 -18.39 0.84 15.77
N SER A 78 -17.10 0.79 16.02
CA SER A 78 -16.37 1.88 16.65
C SER A 78 -14.87 1.84 16.35
N ILE A 79 -14.24 2.99 16.43
CA ILE A 79 -12.78 3.13 16.39
C ILE A 79 -12.27 3.52 17.77
N PRO A 80 -11.04 3.10 18.14
CA PRO A 80 -10.44 3.54 19.40
C PRO A 80 -10.36 5.07 19.46
N ALA A 81 -10.50 5.63 20.66
CA ALA A 81 -10.25 7.05 20.88
C ALA A 81 -8.81 7.39 20.44
N PRO A 82 -8.56 8.60 19.91
CA PRO A 82 -7.22 9.01 19.55
C PRO A 82 -6.32 9.01 20.79
N ILE A 83 -5.08 8.52 20.62
CA ILE A 83 -4.09 8.47 21.70
C ILE A 83 -3.73 9.88 22.19
N LEU A 84 -3.73 10.85 21.26
CA LEU A 84 -3.51 12.26 21.56
C LEU A 84 -4.79 13.05 21.24
N PRO A 85 -5.34 13.79 22.20
CA PRO A 85 -6.47 14.68 21.96
C PRO A 85 -5.97 15.94 21.24
N VAL A 86 -5.86 15.88 19.92
CA VAL A 86 -5.52 17.02 19.08
C VAL A 86 -6.79 17.55 18.41
N ASP A 87 -6.92 18.86 18.35
CA ASP A 87 -7.90 19.53 17.50
C ASP A 87 -7.37 19.50 16.07
N GLY A 88 -8.11 18.81 15.18
CA GLY A 88 -7.65 18.62 13.80
C GLY A 88 -8.41 17.54 13.05
N TYR A 89 -8.00 17.31 11.82
CA TYR A 89 -8.56 16.28 10.97
C TYR A 89 -8.01 14.91 11.37
N ARG A 90 -8.88 13.92 11.41
CA ARG A 90 -8.50 12.53 11.66
C ARG A 90 -8.76 11.70 10.41
N ILE A 91 -7.73 11.03 9.93
CA ILE A 91 -7.79 10.15 8.78
C ILE A 91 -7.65 8.71 9.29
N VAL A 92 -8.61 7.88 8.94
CA VAL A 92 -8.66 6.48 9.39
C VAL A 92 -8.40 5.55 8.22
N PHE A 93 -7.46 4.65 8.41
CA PHE A 93 -7.22 3.51 7.52
C PHE A 93 -7.51 2.21 8.26
N PHE A 94 -8.16 1.28 7.59
CA PHE A 94 -8.30 -0.08 8.07
C PHE A 94 -7.73 -1.05 7.04
N ASN A 95 -6.77 -1.86 7.46
CA ASN A 95 -6.06 -2.77 6.56
C ASN A 95 -5.54 -2.10 5.27
N GLY A 96 -5.03 -0.89 5.39
CA GLY A 96 -4.49 -0.12 4.27
C GLY A 96 -5.53 0.58 3.38
N ARG A 97 -6.82 0.48 3.67
CA ARG A 97 -7.91 1.12 2.92
C ARG A 97 -8.47 2.32 3.69
N PHE A 98 -8.58 3.44 3.01
CA PHE A 98 -9.14 4.66 3.58
C PHE A 98 -10.62 4.46 3.96
N GLN A 99 -10.99 4.94 5.16
CA GLN A 99 -12.33 4.83 5.72
C GLN A 99 -12.92 6.23 5.94
N PRO A 100 -13.52 6.84 4.92
CA PRO A 100 -14.07 8.20 5.05
C PRO A 100 -15.16 8.30 6.12
N ALA A 101 -16.01 7.29 6.25
CA ALA A 101 -17.08 7.26 7.26
C ALA A 101 -16.58 7.25 8.71
N LEU A 102 -15.36 6.77 8.96
CA LEU A 102 -14.71 6.74 10.26
C LEU A 102 -13.73 7.90 10.48
N SER A 103 -13.49 8.69 9.42
CA SER A 103 -12.59 9.83 9.45
C SER A 103 -13.32 11.12 9.85
N LEU A 104 -12.62 12.03 10.50
CA LEU A 104 -13.15 13.37 10.83
C LEU A 104 -12.57 14.37 9.83
N LEU A 105 -13.31 14.64 8.77
CA LEU A 105 -12.93 15.51 7.67
C LEU A 105 -13.95 16.65 7.46
N GLN A 106 -14.70 16.98 8.50
CA GLN A 106 -15.69 18.05 8.43
C GLN A 106 -15.00 19.41 8.31
N SER A 107 -15.56 20.25 7.48
CA SER A 107 -15.09 21.65 7.32
C SER A 107 -13.65 21.77 6.86
N LEU A 108 -13.25 20.98 5.84
CA LEU A 108 -11.95 21.20 5.19
C LEU A 108 -11.87 22.63 4.67
N PRO A 109 -10.71 23.30 4.77
CA PRO A 109 -10.49 24.60 4.16
C PRO A 109 -10.75 24.59 2.66
N GLU A 110 -11.14 25.74 2.11
CA GLU A 110 -11.27 25.89 0.66
C GLU A 110 -9.95 25.51 -0.04
N GLY A 111 -10.06 24.78 -1.14
CA GLY A 111 -8.90 24.30 -1.89
C GLY A 111 -8.22 23.04 -1.33
N VAL A 112 -8.67 22.52 -0.18
CA VAL A 112 -8.15 21.26 0.37
C VAL A 112 -9.03 20.09 -0.06
N ILE A 113 -8.41 19.07 -0.66
CA ILE A 113 -9.05 17.80 -1.04
C ILE A 113 -8.38 16.67 -0.28
N ILE A 114 -9.18 15.87 0.39
CA ILE A 114 -8.75 14.62 1.05
C ILE A 114 -9.68 13.51 0.59
N GLU A 115 -9.12 12.53 -0.11
CA GLU A 115 -9.89 11.38 -0.60
C GLU A 115 -9.02 10.12 -0.71
N SER A 116 -9.66 8.99 -1.01
CA SER A 116 -8.98 7.74 -1.36
C SER A 116 -8.11 7.93 -2.61
N LEU A 117 -6.91 7.36 -2.58
CA LEU A 117 -6.03 7.33 -3.75
C LEU A 117 -6.71 6.64 -4.93
N GLY A 118 -7.46 5.57 -4.70
CA GLY A 118 -8.23 4.88 -5.74
C GLY A 118 -9.27 5.80 -6.40
N THR A 119 -9.97 6.63 -5.61
CA THR A 119 -10.89 7.64 -6.13
C THR A 119 -10.15 8.69 -6.96
N ALA A 120 -9.02 9.20 -6.47
CA ALA A 120 -8.21 10.18 -7.18
C ALA A 120 -7.69 9.64 -8.52
N ILE A 121 -7.23 8.40 -8.58
CA ILE A 121 -6.78 7.73 -9.81
C ILE A 121 -7.91 7.65 -10.83
N THR A 122 -9.11 7.36 -10.40
CA THR A 122 -10.28 7.30 -11.29
C THR A 122 -10.68 8.67 -11.81
N ARG A 123 -10.60 9.70 -10.95
CA ARG A 123 -11.01 11.06 -11.28
C ARG A 123 -9.99 11.80 -12.14
N GLU A 124 -8.69 11.66 -11.84
CA GLU A 124 -7.59 12.40 -12.48
C GLU A 124 -6.45 11.43 -12.90
N PRO A 125 -6.71 10.44 -13.76
CA PRO A 125 -5.73 9.37 -14.06
C PRO A 125 -4.41 9.91 -14.62
N ALA A 126 -4.45 10.89 -15.53
CA ALA A 126 -3.25 11.47 -16.14
C ALA A 126 -2.37 12.22 -15.12
N LEU A 127 -2.99 12.93 -14.17
CA LEU A 127 -2.26 13.61 -13.11
C LEU A 127 -1.54 12.60 -12.21
N LEU A 128 -2.26 11.56 -11.77
CA LEU A 128 -1.70 10.54 -10.89
C LEU A 128 -0.61 9.74 -11.61
N GLU A 129 -0.79 9.39 -12.88
CA GLU A 129 0.22 8.75 -13.70
C GLU A 129 1.51 9.58 -13.73
N SER A 130 1.41 10.87 -14.03
CA SER A 130 2.58 11.76 -14.11
C SER A 130 3.35 11.86 -12.78
N GLN A 131 2.66 11.69 -11.66
CA GLN A 131 3.25 11.80 -10.32
C GLN A 131 3.78 10.48 -9.77
N MET A 132 3.17 9.37 -10.14
CA MET A 132 3.44 8.06 -9.55
C MET A 132 4.35 7.19 -10.41
N SER A 133 4.25 7.25 -11.75
CA SER A 133 4.95 6.34 -12.66
C SER A 133 6.49 6.38 -12.55
N HIS A 134 7.05 7.48 -12.03
CA HIS A 134 8.49 7.61 -11.83
C HIS A 134 8.98 7.23 -10.43
N ARG A 135 8.09 6.72 -9.57
CA ARG A 135 8.39 6.43 -8.17
C ARG A 135 8.57 4.92 -7.91
N ILE A 136 9.26 4.24 -8.80
CA ILE A 136 9.64 2.84 -8.56
C ILE A 136 10.68 2.81 -7.44
N PRO A 137 10.45 2.07 -6.36
CA PRO A 137 11.42 1.95 -5.28
C PRO A 137 12.75 1.37 -5.78
N SER A 138 13.86 1.89 -5.27
CA SER A 138 15.18 1.35 -5.59
C SER A 138 15.36 -0.06 -5.00
N ARG A 139 16.37 -0.79 -5.49
CA ARG A 139 16.73 -2.12 -4.96
C ARG A 139 17.14 -2.09 -3.49
N ASP A 140 17.52 -0.93 -2.98
CA ASP A 140 17.86 -0.74 -1.58
C ASP A 140 16.64 -0.65 -0.66
N MET A 141 15.42 -0.60 -1.23
CA MET A 141 14.16 -0.44 -0.52
C MET A 141 13.16 -1.58 -0.79
N PRO A 142 13.51 -2.85 -0.49
CA PRO A 142 12.70 -3.99 -0.88
C PRO A 142 11.29 -4.02 -0.24
N LEU A 143 11.14 -3.52 0.98
CA LEU A 143 9.81 -3.44 1.60
C LEU A 143 8.95 -2.32 1.00
N SER A 144 9.54 -1.22 0.53
CA SER A 144 8.82 -0.20 -0.25
C SER A 144 8.39 -0.76 -1.60
N ALA A 145 9.23 -1.58 -2.24
CA ALA A 145 8.87 -2.27 -3.48
C ALA A 145 7.69 -3.23 -3.25
N LEU A 146 7.75 -4.05 -2.20
CA LEU A 146 6.63 -4.93 -1.82
C LEU A 146 5.35 -4.13 -1.55
N ASN A 147 5.45 -3.01 -0.81
CA ASN A 147 4.31 -2.14 -0.56
C ASN A 147 3.73 -1.57 -1.86
N SER A 148 4.56 -1.08 -2.78
CA SER A 148 4.10 -0.54 -4.07
C SER A 148 3.40 -1.60 -4.93
N ALA A 149 3.91 -2.83 -4.95
CA ALA A 149 3.29 -3.94 -5.67
C ALA A 149 1.88 -4.25 -5.13
N PHE A 150 1.69 -4.23 -3.81
CA PHE A 150 0.46 -4.65 -3.15
C PHE A 150 -0.43 -3.49 -2.70
N SER A 151 -0.03 -2.23 -2.85
CA SER A 151 -0.86 -1.12 -2.38
C SER A 151 -2.24 -1.15 -3.05
N GLU A 152 -3.30 -1.15 -2.26
CA GLU A 152 -4.68 -1.17 -2.77
C GLU A 152 -5.32 0.20 -2.71
N ASP A 153 -4.87 1.02 -1.78
CA ASP A 153 -5.39 2.35 -1.53
C ASP A 153 -4.31 3.21 -0.86
N GLY A 154 -4.64 4.45 -0.59
CA GLY A 154 -3.82 5.43 0.06
C GLY A 154 -4.59 6.72 0.27
N LEU A 155 -3.89 7.74 0.69
CA LEU A 155 -4.46 9.07 0.81
C LEU A 155 -4.01 9.93 -0.36
N TYR A 156 -4.98 10.55 -1.03
CA TYR A 156 -4.74 11.69 -1.90
C TYR A 156 -5.04 12.97 -1.11
N LEU A 157 -4.01 13.77 -0.90
CA LEU A 157 -4.10 15.08 -0.28
C LEU A 157 -3.64 16.12 -1.30
N ARG A 158 -4.53 17.06 -1.64
CA ARG A 158 -4.21 18.22 -2.46
C ARG A 158 -4.55 19.49 -1.69
N ILE A 159 -3.65 20.44 -1.71
CA ILE A 159 -3.82 21.78 -1.16
C ILE A 159 -3.61 22.74 -2.33
N ALA A 160 -4.64 23.47 -2.69
CA ALA A 160 -4.52 24.52 -3.70
C ALA A 160 -3.68 25.70 -3.15
N PRO A 161 -2.91 26.38 -3.98
CA PRO A 161 -2.15 27.56 -3.58
C PRO A 161 -3.08 28.71 -3.15
#